data_bee4723b9369bd993ec2ce6141d51412
#
_entry.id   bee4723b9369bd993ec2ce6141d51412
#
_cell.length_a   1.000
_cell.length_b   1.000
_cell.length_c   1.000
_cell.angle_alpha   90.00
_cell.angle_beta   90.00
_cell.angle_gamma   90.00
#
_symmetry.space_group_name_H-M   'P 1'
#
loop_
_entity.id
_entity.type
_entity.pdbx_description
1 polymer ?
#
loop_
_entity_poly.entity_id
_entity_poly.type
_entity_poly.pdbx_seq_one_letter_code
_entity_poly.pdbx_strand_id
1 'polypeptide(L)'
;MKILVAGDWRSELHEAAIFGALQQLGHQVEKFSWHQYFAPSKRESQLGFRLDLTNKKFQNKYLVGPILSRINDDLVEQTKRFRPDLLFIYRGTHITSVTLQRIKRQCPECIIAGYNNDDPLATGHPRWLWRHFIDAVPCYDVIFAYRQHNIEEFRQIGAKRVQLLRSWYRPASNHPVELSPDDRVRFGCDVVFVGHFEADERTDYIEEIVRQGFKFRIFGPDHDWDRITTRSPILQRFHPVKPVWGADYNKALCGAKIALCFFSSLNRDTYTRRTFEIPASGTLMLSQYSDDVATMFKEGEEADFFRTKEELVRKIAFYLTNDSVRHRVAAAGHRRVIADNHDVVSRMQQTLQYLSESYGSGSRVVA
;
A
#
# COMPACT_ATOMS: atom_id res chain seq x y z
N MET A 1 -24.98 -0.39 4.69
CA MET A 1 -24.62 -1.63 3.97
C MET A 1 -23.96 -2.62 4.92
N LYS A 2 -24.05 -3.91 4.59
CA LYS A 2 -23.23 -4.97 5.18
C LYS A 2 -22.02 -5.23 4.28
N ILE A 3 -20.82 -5.10 4.81
CA ILE A 3 -19.60 -5.21 4.02
C ILE A 3 -18.68 -6.26 4.65
N LEU A 4 -18.21 -7.22 3.86
CA LEU A 4 -17.22 -8.20 4.29
C LEU A 4 -15.87 -7.83 3.66
N VAL A 5 -14.88 -7.50 4.49
CA VAL A 5 -13.51 -7.19 4.04
C VAL A 5 -12.63 -8.42 4.23
N ALA A 6 -12.20 -9.02 3.11
CA ALA A 6 -11.34 -10.19 3.07
C ALA A 6 -9.91 -9.83 2.67
N GLY A 7 -8.93 -10.37 3.40
CA GLY A 7 -7.52 -10.06 3.15
C GLY A 7 -6.56 -10.81 4.06
N ASP A 8 -5.28 -10.45 3.99
CA ASP A 8 -4.21 -10.98 4.82
C ASP A 8 -4.24 -10.44 6.26
N TRP A 9 -4.58 -9.17 6.41
CA TRP A 9 -4.71 -8.47 7.70
C TRP A 9 -3.41 -8.38 8.52
N ARG A 10 -2.27 -8.41 7.87
CA ARG A 10 -0.96 -8.24 8.54
C ARG A 10 -0.62 -6.79 8.79
N SER A 11 -1.14 -5.89 7.96
CA SER A 11 -0.78 -4.48 7.98
C SER A 11 -2.00 -3.62 8.34
N GLU A 12 -1.78 -2.69 9.27
CA GLU A 12 -2.76 -1.66 9.59
C GLU A 12 -3.01 -0.66 8.45
N LEU A 13 -2.13 -0.64 7.45
CA LEU A 13 -2.16 0.29 6.32
C LEU A 13 -3.12 -0.17 5.20
N HIS A 14 -3.56 -1.42 5.22
CA HIS A 14 -4.33 -2.08 4.17
C HIS A 14 -5.78 -2.34 4.61
N GLU A 15 -6.12 -3.60 4.82
CA GLU A 15 -7.48 -4.02 5.14
C GLU A 15 -8.01 -3.37 6.42
N ALA A 16 -7.15 -3.18 7.43
CA ALA A 16 -7.56 -2.54 8.67
C ALA A 16 -7.91 -1.05 8.48
N ALA A 17 -7.20 -0.35 7.59
CA ALA A 17 -7.53 1.03 7.24
C ALA A 17 -8.88 1.12 6.51
N ILE A 18 -9.11 0.23 5.52
CA ILE A 18 -10.39 0.14 4.80
C ILE A 18 -11.53 -0.18 5.78
N PHE A 19 -11.34 -1.17 6.65
CA PHE A 19 -12.32 -1.59 7.63
C PHE A 19 -12.74 -0.44 8.56
N GLY A 20 -11.76 0.27 9.14
CA GLY A 20 -12.02 1.43 10.01
C GLY A 20 -12.72 2.57 9.27
N ALA A 21 -12.33 2.85 8.03
CA ALA A 21 -12.98 3.86 7.19
C ALA A 21 -14.44 3.53 6.90
N LEU A 22 -14.73 2.27 6.55
CA LEU A 22 -16.10 1.82 6.28
C LEU A 22 -16.97 1.84 7.54
N GLN A 23 -16.41 1.53 8.73
CA GLN A 23 -17.13 1.69 10.01
C GLN A 23 -17.40 3.16 10.32
N GLN A 24 -16.43 4.05 10.07
CA GLN A 24 -16.60 5.50 10.25
C GLN A 24 -17.71 6.06 9.33
N LEU A 25 -17.88 5.49 8.14
CA LEU A 25 -18.98 5.81 7.21
C LEU A 25 -20.32 5.20 7.61
N GLY A 26 -20.42 4.54 8.78
CA GLY A 26 -21.68 4.01 9.33
C GLY A 26 -22.08 2.64 8.78
N HIS A 27 -21.20 1.88 8.16
CA HIS A 27 -21.52 0.57 7.61
C HIS A 27 -21.29 -0.56 8.64
N GLN A 28 -22.07 -1.64 8.53
CA GLN A 28 -21.84 -2.86 9.26
C GLN A 28 -20.74 -3.67 8.56
N VAL A 29 -19.56 -3.77 9.18
CA VAL A 29 -18.38 -4.37 8.55
C VAL A 29 -17.95 -5.60 9.31
N GLU A 30 -17.76 -6.71 8.59
CA GLU A 30 -17.10 -7.91 9.10
C GLU A 30 -15.74 -8.13 8.43
N LYS A 31 -14.88 -8.86 9.13
CA LYS A 31 -13.53 -9.20 8.73
C LYS A 31 -13.42 -10.67 8.36
N PHE A 32 -12.74 -10.98 7.25
CA PHE A 32 -12.24 -12.32 6.94
C PHE A 32 -10.72 -12.26 6.75
N SER A 33 -9.97 -13.00 7.59
CA SER A 33 -8.50 -13.02 7.54
C SER A 33 -7.98 -14.40 7.23
N TRP A 34 -7.26 -14.57 6.13
CA TRP A 34 -6.62 -15.86 5.84
C TRP A 34 -5.26 -16.05 6.50
N HIS A 35 -4.60 -15.00 6.99
CA HIS A 35 -3.32 -15.13 7.69
C HIS A 35 -3.41 -16.05 8.91
N GLN A 36 -4.51 -16.01 9.65
CA GLN A 36 -4.71 -16.81 10.86
C GLN A 36 -4.62 -18.33 10.62
N TYR A 37 -4.92 -18.81 9.42
CA TYR A 37 -4.86 -20.23 9.07
C TYR A 37 -3.44 -20.77 9.05
N PHE A 38 -2.47 -19.89 8.87
CA PHE A 38 -1.04 -20.22 8.84
C PHE A 38 -0.34 -20.00 10.19
N ALA A 39 -1.07 -19.58 11.22
CA ALA A 39 -0.54 -19.46 12.57
C ALA A 39 -0.03 -20.83 13.08
N PRO A 40 1.07 -20.87 13.87
CA PRO A 40 1.57 -22.11 14.43
C PRO A 40 0.52 -22.80 15.28
N SER A 41 0.34 -24.11 15.10
CA SER A 41 -0.50 -24.91 15.97
C SER A 41 0.28 -25.28 17.24
N LYS A 42 -0.41 -25.32 18.39
CA LYS A 42 0.17 -25.90 19.61
C LYS A 42 0.42 -27.39 19.36
N ARG A 43 1.66 -27.84 19.49
CA ARG A 43 2.07 -29.23 19.34
C ARG A 43 2.88 -29.62 20.58
N GLU A 44 2.70 -30.84 21.06
CA GLU A 44 3.38 -31.36 22.25
C GLU A 44 4.88 -31.59 22.02
N SER A 45 5.30 -31.93 20.79
CA SER A 45 6.69 -32.17 20.45
C SER A 45 7.29 -31.04 19.58
N GLN A 46 8.57 -30.71 19.80
CA GLN A 46 9.31 -29.73 18.99
C GLN A 46 9.41 -30.16 17.52
N LEU A 47 9.58 -31.45 17.24
CA LEU A 47 9.65 -31.97 15.88
C LEU A 47 8.30 -31.80 15.16
N GLY A 48 7.20 -32.16 15.82
CA GLY A 48 5.84 -31.99 15.29
C GLY A 48 5.51 -30.55 15.04
N PHE A 49 5.92 -29.61 15.90
CA PHE A 49 5.79 -28.18 15.72
C PHE A 49 6.56 -27.68 14.50
N ARG A 50 7.82 -28.09 14.32
CA ARG A 50 8.66 -27.69 13.16
C ARG A 50 8.09 -28.20 11.84
N LEU A 51 7.61 -29.44 11.79
CA LEU A 51 6.99 -30.02 10.59
C LEU A 51 5.69 -29.31 10.22
N ASP A 52 4.82 -29.02 11.20
CA ASP A 52 3.59 -28.26 11.00
C ASP A 52 3.88 -26.86 10.45
N LEU A 53 4.82 -26.15 11.08
CA LEU A 53 5.22 -24.82 10.65
C LEU A 53 5.82 -24.81 9.24
N THR A 54 6.66 -25.78 8.90
CA THR A 54 7.26 -25.91 7.56
C THR A 54 6.19 -26.18 6.51
N ASN A 55 5.25 -27.09 6.79
CA ASN A 55 4.14 -27.39 5.90
C ASN A 55 3.23 -26.17 5.69
N LYS A 56 2.88 -25.44 6.75
CA LYS A 56 2.10 -24.20 6.65
C LYS A 56 2.82 -23.13 5.86
N LYS A 57 4.12 -22.92 6.08
CA LYS A 57 4.94 -21.99 5.30
C LYS A 57 4.97 -22.37 3.82
N PHE A 58 5.11 -23.67 3.51
CA PHE A 58 5.08 -24.16 2.14
C PHE A 58 3.72 -23.87 1.47
N GLN A 59 2.61 -24.25 2.13
CA GLN A 59 1.27 -24.02 1.59
C GLN A 59 1.00 -22.51 1.39
N ASN A 60 1.38 -21.66 2.34
CA ASN A 60 1.24 -20.21 2.22
C ASN A 60 2.10 -19.64 1.10
N LYS A 61 3.36 -20.08 0.98
CA LYS A 61 4.28 -19.61 -0.04
C LYS A 61 3.81 -19.96 -1.45
N TYR A 62 3.39 -21.22 -1.66
CA TYR A 62 3.02 -21.70 -2.99
C TYR A 62 1.51 -21.66 -3.27
N LEU A 63 0.70 -21.20 -2.32
CA LEU A 63 -0.75 -21.06 -2.44
C LEU A 63 -1.44 -22.36 -2.87
N VAL A 64 -1.15 -23.43 -2.17
CA VAL A 64 -1.63 -24.81 -2.45
C VAL A 64 -1.99 -25.54 -1.17
N GLY A 65 -2.73 -26.64 -1.32
CA GLY A 65 -2.97 -27.60 -0.25
C GLY A 65 -4.24 -27.37 0.56
N PRO A 66 -4.49 -28.21 1.60
CA PRO A 66 -5.75 -28.23 2.32
C PRO A 66 -6.06 -26.93 3.08
N ILE A 67 -5.05 -26.15 3.47
CA ILE A 67 -5.29 -24.85 4.12
C ILE A 67 -5.94 -23.89 3.14
N LEU A 68 -5.49 -23.86 1.90
CA LEU A 68 -6.10 -23.03 0.86
C LEU A 68 -7.58 -23.42 0.63
N SER A 69 -7.87 -24.72 0.54
CA SER A 69 -9.25 -25.21 0.40
C SER A 69 -10.12 -24.76 1.57
N ARG A 70 -9.62 -24.91 2.80
CA ARG A 70 -10.33 -24.48 4.00
C ARG A 70 -10.59 -22.97 4.03
N ILE A 71 -9.60 -22.14 3.66
CA ILE A 71 -9.80 -20.67 3.54
C ILE A 71 -10.96 -20.37 2.62
N ASN A 72 -11.02 -21.03 1.47
CA ASN A 72 -12.05 -20.81 0.46
C ASN A 72 -13.43 -21.30 0.91
N ASP A 73 -13.51 -22.45 1.57
CA ASP A 73 -14.75 -22.97 2.13
C ASP A 73 -15.30 -22.07 3.25
N ASP A 74 -14.43 -21.66 4.19
CA ASP A 74 -14.81 -20.79 5.30
C ASP A 74 -15.26 -19.40 4.83
N LEU A 75 -14.65 -18.86 3.75
CA LEU A 75 -15.10 -17.60 3.13
C LEU A 75 -16.51 -17.74 2.54
N VAL A 76 -16.79 -18.84 1.86
CA VAL A 76 -18.16 -19.13 1.34
C VAL A 76 -19.17 -19.19 2.48
N GLU A 77 -18.87 -19.93 3.56
CA GLU A 77 -19.76 -20.08 4.70
C GLU A 77 -19.97 -18.76 5.46
N GLN A 78 -18.92 -17.95 5.64
CA GLN A 78 -19.06 -16.63 6.26
C GLN A 78 -19.92 -15.70 5.40
N THR A 79 -19.72 -15.69 4.08
CA THR A 79 -20.52 -14.89 3.14
C THR A 79 -21.99 -15.31 3.19
N LYS A 80 -22.26 -16.61 3.20
CA LYS A 80 -23.63 -17.16 3.31
C LYS A 80 -24.31 -16.76 4.62
N ARG A 81 -23.58 -16.80 5.75
CA ARG A 81 -24.10 -16.43 7.08
C ARG A 81 -24.33 -14.93 7.20
N PHE A 82 -23.34 -14.12 6.83
CA PHE A 82 -23.37 -12.66 6.99
C PHE A 82 -24.26 -11.98 5.95
N ARG A 83 -24.35 -12.54 4.73
CA ARG A 83 -25.07 -11.99 3.56
C ARG A 83 -24.67 -10.53 3.31
N PRO A 84 -23.40 -10.27 2.97
CA PRO A 84 -22.94 -8.93 2.69
C PRO A 84 -23.54 -8.38 1.40
N ASP A 85 -23.78 -7.07 1.36
CA ASP A 85 -24.07 -6.34 0.13
C ASP A 85 -22.81 -6.20 -0.73
N LEU A 86 -21.62 -6.10 -0.07
CA LEU A 86 -20.31 -5.99 -0.70
C LEU A 86 -19.32 -6.96 -0.04
N LEU A 87 -18.68 -7.79 -0.85
CA LEU A 87 -17.46 -8.52 -0.51
C LEU A 87 -16.26 -7.81 -1.14
N PHE A 88 -15.49 -7.10 -0.31
CA PHE A 88 -14.27 -6.40 -0.74
C PHE A 88 -13.04 -7.26 -0.46
N ILE A 89 -12.36 -7.71 -1.51
CA ILE A 89 -11.20 -8.61 -1.42
C ILE A 89 -9.90 -7.83 -1.70
N TYR A 90 -9.06 -7.71 -0.68
CA TYR A 90 -7.75 -7.08 -0.80
C TYR A 90 -6.70 -8.12 -1.18
N ARG A 91 -5.92 -7.88 -2.26
CA ARG A 91 -4.91 -8.76 -2.86
C ARG A 91 -5.44 -10.05 -3.50
N GLY A 92 -6.36 -10.77 -2.87
CA GLY A 92 -7.02 -11.94 -3.45
C GLY A 92 -6.13 -13.16 -3.76
N THR A 93 -4.88 -13.21 -3.30
CA THR A 93 -3.91 -14.27 -3.61
C THR A 93 -4.35 -15.67 -3.20
N HIS A 94 -5.19 -15.79 -2.17
CA HIS A 94 -5.66 -17.07 -1.61
C HIS A 94 -7.09 -17.41 -2.04
N ILE A 95 -7.74 -16.59 -2.84
CA ILE A 95 -9.14 -16.78 -3.22
C ILE A 95 -9.22 -17.27 -4.66
N THR A 96 -9.88 -18.43 -4.86
CA THR A 96 -9.98 -19.05 -6.17
C THR A 96 -11.21 -18.56 -6.95
N SER A 97 -11.16 -18.65 -8.27
CA SER A 97 -12.32 -18.36 -9.14
C SER A 97 -13.55 -19.21 -8.80
N VAL A 98 -13.35 -20.48 -8.48
CA VAL A 98 -14.44 -21.39 -8.04
C VAL A 98 -15.12 -20.87 -6.78
N THR A 99 -14.37 -20.32 -5.84
CA THR A 99 -14.92 -19.73 -4.61
C THR A 99 -15.83 -18.54 -4.91
N LEU A 100 -15.38 -17.62 -5.76
CA LEU A 100 -16.21 -16.47 -6.16
C LEU A 100 -17.47 -16.90 -6.89
N GLN A 101 -17.40 -17.91 -7.75
CA GLN A 101 -18.57 -18.48 -8.41
C GLN A 101 -19.56 -19.14 -7.41
N ARG A 102 -19.04 -19.84 -6.38
CA ARG A 102 -19.87 -20.43 -5.31
C ARG A 102 -20.55 -19.31 -4.51
N ILE A 103 -19.83 -18.26 -4.15
CA ILE A 103 -20.40 -17.10 -3.44
C ILE A 103 -21.50 -16.46 -4.28
N LYS A 104 -21.25 -16.21 -5.56
CA LYS A 104 -22.24 -15.57 -6.44
C LYS A 104 -23.50 -16.40 -6.63
N ARG A 105 -23.40 -17.74 -6.64
CA ARG A 105 -24.56 -18.64 -6.68
C ARG A 105 -25.39 -18.59 -5.39
N GLN A 106 -24.74 -18.46 -4.22
CA GLN A 106 -25.42 -18.45 -2.93
C GLN A 106 -25.93 -17.07 -2.51
N CYS A 107 -25.25 -16.02 -2.94
CA CYS A 107 -25.55 -14.62 -2.67
C CYS A 107 -25.50 -13.81 -3.98
N PRO A 108 -26.49 -13.95 -4.89
CA PRO A 108 -26.45 -13.32 -6.22
C PRO A 108 -26.34 -11.80 -6.16
N GLU A 109 -26.96 -11.17 -5.16
CA GLU A 109 -26.99 -9.72 -4.96
C GLU A 109 -25.68 -9.16 -4.39
N CYS A 110 -24.82 -10.01 -3.81
CA CYS A 110 -23.54 -9.57 -3.26
C CYS A 110 -22.62 -9.09 -4.37
N ILE A 111 -22.18 -7.83 -4.31
CA ILE A 111 -21.16 -7.29 -5.21
C ILE A 111 -19.79 -7.83 -4.75
N ILE A 112 -19.04 -8.42 -5.65
CA ILE A 112 -17.70 -8.92 -5.38
C ILE A 112 -16.68 -7.97 -6.00
N ALA A 113 -15.96 -7.23 -5.15
CA ALA A 113 -14.94 -6.27 -5.56
C ALA A 113 -13.53 -6.78 -5.23
N GLY A 114 -12.60 -6.66 -6.18
CA GLY A 114 -11.18 -6.96 -6.00
C GLY A 114 -10.33 -5.69 -6.02
N TYR A 115 -9.33 -5.61 -5.15
CA TYR A 115 -8.34 -4.54 -5.14
C TYR A 115 -6.95 -5.08 -4.83
N ASN A 116 -5.94 -4.59 -5.55
CA ASN A 116 -4.57 -4.98 -5.31
C ASN A 116 -3.63 -3.78 -5.42
N ASN A 117 -2.84 -3.53 -4.37
CA ASN A 117 -1.82 -2.48 -4.38
C ASN A 117 -0.53 -2.89 -5.07
N ASP A 118 -0.23 -4.20 -5.16
CA ASP A 118 0.84 -4.71 -6.01
C ASP A 118 0.36 -4.85 -7.46
N ASP A 119 1.29 -4.95 -8.39
CA ASP A 119 0.96 -5.17 -9.80
C ASP A 119 1.01 -6.68 -10.12
N PRO A 120 -0.15 -7.37 -10.15
CA PRO A 120 -0.17 -8.81 -10.38
C PRO A 120 0.22 -9.21 -11.81
N LEU A 121 0.25 -8.24 -12.73
CA LEU A 121 0.56 -8.45 -14.14
C LEU A 121 2.01 -8.07 -14.48
N ALA A 122 2.77 -7.54 -13.51
CA ALA A 122 4.19 -7.27 -13.67
C ALA A 122 4.99 -8.57 -13.80
N THR A 123 5.93 -8.59 -14.74
CA THR A 123 6.74 -9.78 -15.07
C THR A 123 7.77 -10.13 -13.98
N GLY A 124 8.07 -9.20 -13.07
CA GLY A 124 9.03 -9.41 -11.98
C GLY A 124 8.55 -10.30 -10.85
N HIS A 125 7.26 -10.56 -10.75
CA HIS A 125 6.71 -11.44 -9.72
C HIS A 125 6.78 -12.91 -10.09
N PRO A 126 6.94 -13.83 -9.12
CA PRO A 126 6.81 -15.26 -9.37
C PRO A 126 5.40 -15.58 -9.92
N ARG A 127 5.31 -16.31 -11.01
CA ARG A 127 4.04 -16.66 -11.69
C ARG A 127 3.01 -17.31 -10.76
N TRP A 128 3.44 -18.08 -9.77
CA TRP A 128 2.55 -18.76 -8.84
C TRP A 128 1.90 -17.80 -7.82
N LEU A 129 2.48 -16.61 -7.57
CA LEU A 129 2.00 -15.68 -6.54
C LEU A 129 0.61 -15.14 -6.85
N TRP A 130 0.38 -14.74 -8.10
CA TRP A 130 -0.85 -14.07 -8.52
C TRP A 130 -1.82 -14.96 -9.30
N ARG A 131 -1.50 -16.25 -9.49
CA ARG A 131 -2.30 -17.14 -10.35
C ARG A 131 -3.78 -17.18 -9.96
N HIS A 132 -4.10 -17.35 -8.66
CA HIS A 132 -5.49 -17.43 -8.22
C HIS A 132 -6.23 -16.11 -8.40
N PHE A 133 -5.56 -14.98 -8.12
CA PHE A 133 -6.14 -13.66 -8.35
C PHE A 133 -6.39 -13.44 -9.86
N ILE A 134 -5.40 -13.69 -10.71
CA ILE A 134 -5.51 -13.52 -12.17
C ILE A 134 -6.62 -14.43 -12.74
N ASP A 135 -6.63 -15.71 -12.36
CA ASP A 135 -7.67 -16.68 -12.80
C ASP A 135 -9.08 -16.28 -12.32
N ALA A 136 -9.16 -15.54 -11.22
CA ALA A 136 -10.42 -15.08 -10.65
C ALA A 136 -10.91 -13.74 -11.19
N VAL A 137 -10.10 -12.99 -11.94
CA VAL A 137 -10.46 -11.65 -12.47
C VAL A 137 -11.81 -11.64 -13.18
N PRO A 138 -12.16 -12.60 -14.07
CA PRO A 138 -13.48 -12.62 -14.72
C PRO A 138 -14.66 -12.90 -13.77
N CYS A 139 -14.39 -13.38 -12.56
CA CYS A 139 -15.42 -13.70 -11.56
C CYS A 139 -15.77 -12.52 -10.63
N TYR A 140 -14.94 -11.50 -10.56
CA TYR A 140 -15.26 -10.26 -9.85
C TYR A 140 -16.32 -9.46 -10.61
N ASP A 141 -17.18 -8.76 -9.88
CA ASP A 141 -18.10 -7.81 -10.49
C ASP A 141 -17.37 -6.51 -10.87
N VAL A 142 -16.39 -6.10 -10.04
CA VAL A 142 -15.51 -4.97 -10.31
C VAL A 142 -14.10 -5.24 -9.79
N ILE A 143 -13.09 -4.84 -10.56
CA ILE A 143 -11.70 -4.73 -10.12
C ILE A 143 -11.36 -3.25 -9.93
N PHE A 144 -10.90 -2.91 -8.74
CA PHE A 144 -10.31 -1.61 -8.48
C PHE A 144 -8.82 -1.65 -8.80
N ALA A 145 -8.43 -0.94 -9.85
CA ALA A 145 -7.03 -0.85 -10.27
C ALA A 145 -6.28 0.21 -9.45
N TYR A 146 -5.12 -0.14 -8.92
CA TYR A 146 -4.24 0.79 -8.23
C TYR A 146 -3.59 1.79 -9.20
N ARG A 147 -3.17 1.32 -10.39
CA ARG A 147 -2.45 2.08 -11.40
C ARG A 147 -3.28 2.26 -12.66
N GLN A 148 -3.08 3.37 -13.33
CA GLN A 148 -3.81 3.73 -14.55
C GLN A 148 -3.63 2.66 -15.65
N HIS A 149 -2.40 2.19 -15.87
CA HIS A 149 -2.12 1.20 -16.93
C HIS A 149 -2.76 -0.17 -16.65
N ASN A 150 -2.96 -0.54 -15.38
CA ASN A 150 -3.63 -1.79 -15.06
C ASN A 150 -5.12 -1.81 -15.45
N ILE A 151 -5.75 -0.66 -15.72
CA ILE A 151 -7.17 -0.62 -16.14
C ILE A 151 -7.37 -1.43 -17.41
N GLU A 152 -6.56 -1.14 -18.44
CA GLU A 152 -6.68 -1.83 -19.72
C GLU A 152 -6.20 -3.28 -19.63
N GLU A 153 -5.11 -3.51 -18.90
CA GLU A 153 -4.58 -4.87 -18.70
C GLU A 153 -5.60 -5.80 -18.01
N PHE A 154 -6.32 -5.31 -16.99
CA PHE A 154 -7.38 -6.10 -16.35
C PHE A 154 -8.57 -6.38 -17.32
N ARG A 155 -8.91 -5.42 -18.17
CA ARG A 155 -9.95 -5.65 -19.21
C ARG A 155 -9.53 -6.75 -20.17
N GLN A 156 -8.26 -6.76 -20.61
CA GLN A 156 -7.72 -7.76 -21.53
C GLN A 156 -7.74 -9.18 -20.95
N ILE A 157 -7.65 -9.34 -19.64
CA ILE A 157 -7.76 -10.65 -18.98
C ILE A 157 -9.19 -10.95 -18.47
N GLY A 158 -10.19 -10.20 -18.94
CA GLY A 158 -11.61 -10.51 -18.76
C GLY A 158 -12.29 -9.87 -17.56
N ALA A 159 -11.75 -8.80 -16.98
CA ALA A 159 -12.46 -8.04 -15.94
C ALA A 159 -13.74 -7.43 -16.51
N LYS A 160 -14.88 -7.66 -15.84
CA LYS A 160 -16.18 -7.12 -16.26
C LYS A 160 -16.25 -5.61 -16.19
N ARG A 161 -15.72 -5.06 -15.10
CA ARG A 161 -15.62 -3.62 -14.84
C ARG A 161 -14.29 -3.32 -14.16
N VAL A 162 -13.66 -2.23 -14.54
CA VAL A 162 -12.41 -1.77 -13.91
C VAL A 162 -12.56 -0.28 -13.60
N GLN A 163 -12.27 0.09 -12.35
CA GLN A 163 -12.27 1.46 -11.87
C GLN A 163 -10.94 1.77 -11.20
N LEU A 164 -10.41 2.97 -11.41
CA LEU A 164 -9.22 3.42 -10.69
C LEU A 164 -9.56 3.66 -9.21
N LEU A 165 -8.80 3.05 -8.32
CA LEU A 165 -8.80 3.35 -6.88
C LEU A 165 -7.36 3.57 -6.43
N ARG A 166 -6.96 4.84 -6.34
CA ARG A 166 -5.63 5.21 -5.87
C ARG A 166 -5.46 4.87 -4.38
N SER A 167 -4.24 4.75 -3.95
CA SER A 167 -3.89 4.61 -2.54
C SER A 167 -4.30 5.86 -1.75
N TRP A 168 -4.04 5.83 -0.46
CA TRP A 168 -4.49 6.82 0.51
C TRP A 168 -3.46 7.07 1.61
N TYR A 169 -3.62 8.17 2.32
CA TYR A 169 -3.03 8.36 3.64
C TYR A 169 -4.09 8.14 4.73
N ARG A 170 -3.66 7.99 5.97
CA ARG A 170 -4.54 7.85 7.15
C ARG A 170 -4.45 9.12 8.00
N PRO A 171 -5.51 9.94 8.10
CA PRO A 171 -5.47 11.19 8.86
C PRO A 171 -5.04 11.02 10.33
N ALA A 172 -5.45 9.93 10.95
CA ALA A 172 -5.06 9.62 12.33
C ALA A 172 -3.56 9.31 12.51
N SER A 173 -2.84 8.98 11.44
CA SER A 173 -1.43 8.58 11.49
C SER A 173 -0.51 9.50 10.69
N ASN A 174 -1.03 10.16 9.64
CA ASN A 174 -0.27 11.01 8.75
C ASN A 174 -0.81 12.44 8.86
N HIS A 175 -0.19 13.23 9.70
CA HIS A 175 -0.48 14.64 9.95
C HIS A 175 0.75 15.35 10.53
N PRO A 176 0.85 16.66 10.43
CA PRO A 176 1.94 17.40 11.03
C PRO A 176 1.99 17.18 12.56
N VAL A 177 3.18 16.89 13.10
CA VAL A 177 3.39 16.73 14.54
C VAL A 177 4.61 17.53 14.98
N GLU A 178 4.53 18.10 16.19
CA GLU A 178 5.69 18.68 16.85
C GLU A 178 6.54 17.57 17.44
N LEU A 179 7.86 17.66 17.19
CA LEU A 179 8.81 16.68 17.69
C LEU A 179 9.36 17.14 19.06
N SER A 180 9.40 16.20 20.00
CA SER A 180 10.14 16.39 21.25
C SER A 180 11.64 16.57 20.97
N PRO A 181 12.43 17.07 21.92
CA PRO A 181 13.89 17.15 21.78
C PRO A 181 14.51 15.79 21.41
N ASP A 182 14.08 14.69 22.03
CA ASP A 182 14.56 13.34 21.75
C ASP A 182 14.17 12.88 20.34
N ASP A 183 12.93 13.17 19.92
CA ASP A 183 12.49 12.87 18.55
C ASP A 183 13.30 13.66 17.51
N ARG A 184 13.66 14.91 17.79
CA ARG A 184 14.52 15.71 16.90
C ARG A 184 15.92 15.13 16.78
N VAL A 185 16.48 14.59 17.86
CA VAL A 185 17.75 13.86 17.82
C VAL A 185 17.62 12.58 16.94
N ARG A 186 16.54 11.85 17.13
CA ARG A 186 16.30 10.57 16.47
C ARG A 186 15.91 10.73 15.00
N PHE A 187 15.04 11.66 14.67
CA PHE A 187 14.42 11.79 13.35
C PHE A 187 14.89 13.01 12.56
N GLY A 188 15.43 14.04 13.23
CA GLY A 188 15.81 15.29 12.58
C GLY A 188 16.92 15.11 11.54
N CYS A 189 16.65 15.52 10.28
CA CYS A 189 17.60 15.43 9.16
C CYS A 189 17.24 16.41 8.03
N ASP A 190 18.13 16.54 7.07
CA ASP A 190 17.85 17.32 5.86
C ASP A 190 16.98 16.50 4.90
N VAL A 191 17.34 15.23 4.68
CA VAL A 191 16.66 14.36 3.73
C VAL A 191 16.38 13.01 4.39
N VAL A 192 15.16 12.49 4.24
CA VAL A 192 14.78 11.16 4.72
C VAL A 192 14.27 10.29 3.56
N PHE A 193 14.61 9.01 3.62
CA PHE A 193 13.89 7.97 2.89
C PHE A 193 13.33 6.94 3.88
N VAL A 194 12.05 6.67 3.81
CA VAL A 194 11.37 5.64 4.60
C VAL A 194 10.73 4.62 3.65
N GLY A 195 11.29 3.42 3.55
CA GLY A 195 10.77 2.42 2.65
C GLY A 195 11.61 1.16 2.51
N HIS A 196 11.08 0.22 1.73
CA HIS A 196 11.78 -1.00 1.38
C HIS A 196 12.97 -0.73 0.44
N PHE A 197 13.99 -1.57 0.57
CA PHE A 197 15.00 -1.69 -0.47
C PHE A 197 14.41 -2.42 -1.68
N GLU A 198 14.71 -1.92 -2.86
CA GLU A 198 14.57 -2.67 -4.11
C GLU A 198 15.88 -2.62 -4.88
N ALA A 199 16.17 -3.65 -5.65
CA ALA A 199 17.37 -3.74 -6.48
C ALA A 199 17.17 -2.93 -7.78
N ASP A 200 17.02 -1.62 -7.63
CA ASP A 200 16.84 -0.63 -8.69
C ASP A 200 17.81 0.55 -8.49
N GLU A 201 17.62 1.61 -9.23
CA GLU A 201 18.51 2.80 -9.21
C GLU A 201 18.49 3.59 -7.89
N ARG A 202 17.55 3.30 -6.95
CA ARG A 202 17.44 4.07 -5.68
C ARG A 202 18.71 4.05 -4.85
N THR A 203 19.49 2.96 -4.92
CA THR A 203 20.79 2.88 -4.23
C THR A 203 21.75 3.95 -4.72
N ASP A 204 21.87 4.13 -6.02
CA ASP A 204 22.78 5.11 -6.64
C ASP A 204 22.37 6.54 -6.29
N TYR A 205 21.07 6.82 -6.25
CA TYR A 205 20.52 8.11 -5.82
C TYR A 205 20.84 8.39 -4.35
N ILE A 206 20.65 7.41 -3.47
CA ILE A 206 20.92 7.55 -2.03
C ILE A 206 22.43 7.70 -1.78
N GLU A 207 23.27 6.93 -2.44
CA GLU A 207 24.73 7.08 -2.33
C GLU A 207 25.19 8.47 -2.75
N GLU A 208 24.61 9.03 -3.80
CA GLU A 208 24.96 10.37 -4.26
C GLU A 208 24.57 11.43 -3.23
N ILE A 209 23.38 11.35 -2.65
CA ILE A 209 22.94 12.24 -1.56
C ILE A 209 23.95 12.20 -0.39
N VAL A 210 24.42 11.00 -0.05
CA VAL A 210 25.38 10.82 1.06
C VAL A 210 26.76 11.37 0.70
N ARG A 211 27.23 11.22 -0.55
CA ARG A 211 28.50 11.79 -1.05
C ARG A 211 28.51 13.32 -0.99
N GLN A 212 27.36 13.95 -1.25
CA GLN A 212 27.21 15.40 -1.17
C GLN A 212 27.21 15.95 0.26
N GLY A 213 27.22 15.07 1.29
CA GLY A 213 27.34 15.47 2.68
C GLY A 213 26.03 15.96 3.34
N PHE A 214 24.90 15.80 2.70
CA PHE A 214 23.60 16.12 3.31
C PHE A 214 23.34 15.23 4.53
N LYS A 215 22.70 15.78 5.56
CA LYS A 215 22.27 15.01 6.74
C LYS A 215 21.12 14.08 6.35
N PHE A 216 21.47 12.89 5.90
CA PHE A 216 20.53 11.88 5.41
C PHE A 216 20.15 10.87 6.49
N ARG A 217 18.90 10.46 6.50
CA ARG A 217 18.42 9.31 7.29
C ARG A 217 17.66 8.32 6.39
N ILE A 218 17.81 7.04 6.73
CA ILE A 218 17.10 5.96 6.08
C ILE A 218 16.44 5.08 7.12
N PHE A 219 15.17 4.71 6.85
CA PHE A 219 14.40 3.78 7.66
C PHE A 219 13.72 2.76 6.75
N GLY A 220 13.70 1.50 7.16
CA GLY A 220 13.08 0.42 6.43
C GLY A 220 13.35 -0.92 7.09
N PRO A 221 12.76 -2.01 6.58
CA PRO A 221 13.04 -3.35 7.10
C PRO A 221 14.53 -3.68 7.01
N ASP A 222 15.12 -4.13 8.12
CA ASP A 222 16.55 -4.45 8.24
C ASP A 222 16.98 -5.50 7.20
N HIS A 223 16.25 -6.60 7.09
CA HIS A 223 16.54 -7.69 6.17
C HIS A 223 16.55 -7.26 4.68
N ASP A 224 15.84 -6.20 4.33
CA ASP A 224 15.87 -5.65 2.97
C ASP A 224 17.16 -4.86 2.72
N TRP A 225 17.57 -4.04 3.69
CA TRP A 225 18.69 -3.12 3.56
C TRP A 225 20.06 -3.71 3.92
N ASP A 226 20.10 -4.75 4.76
CA ASP A 226 21.36 -5.31 5.30
C ASP A 226 22.36 -5.68 4.19
N ARG A 227 21.85 -6.31 3.14
CA ARG A 227 22.69 -6.75 2.02
C ARG A 227 23.44 -5.61 1.35
N ILE A 228 22.82 -4.45 1.17
CA ILE A 228 23.44 -3.33 0.47
C ILE A 228 24.26 -2.47 1.43
N THR A 229 23.75 -2.24 2.63
CA THR A 229 24.49 -1.42 3.63
C THR A 229 25.77 -2.09 4.12
N THR A 230 25.84 -3.43 4.12
CA THR A 230 27.08 -4.16 4.44
C THR A 230 28.08 -4.18 3.28
N ARG A 231 27.66 -3.95 2.04
CA ARG A 231 28.52 -4.00 0.85
C ARG A 231 28.96 -2.63 0.34
N SER A 232 28.14 -1.60 0.52
CA SER A 232 28.44 -0.25 0.10
C SER A 232 29.28 0.47 1.17
N PRO A 233 30.51 0.89 0.88
CA PRO A 233 31.33 1.68 1.81
C PRO A 233 30.65 3.01 2.21
N ILE A 234 29.78 3.54 1.35
CA ILE A 234 29.08 4.81 1.56
C ILE A 234 27.90 4.60 2.49
N LEU A 235 27.14 3.50 2.30
CA LEU A 235 25.91 3.23 3.07
C LEU A 235 26.17 2.45 4.36
N GLN A 236 27.38 1.92 4.57
CA GLN A 236 27.74 1.14 5.77
C GLN A 236 27.48 1.89 7.08
N ARG A 237 27.60 3.22 7.08
CA ARG A 237 27.30 4.07 8.25
C ARG A 237 25.84 3.99 8.72
N PHE A 238 24.93 3.53 7.89
CA PHE A 238 23.50 3.37 8.21
C PHE A 238 23.15 1.96 8.68
N HIS A 239 24.11 1.04 8.66
CA HIS A 239 23.88 -0.34 9.11
C HIS A 239 23.86 -0.43 10.66
N PRO A 240 22.94 -1.17 11.27
CA PRO A 240 21.73 -1.74 10.66
C PRO A 240 20.65 -0.67 10.41
N VAL A 241 20.00 -0.72 9.26
CA VAL A 241 18.81 0.10 9.00
C VAL A 241 17.67 -0.42 9.86
N LYS A 242 16.97 0.48 10.54
CA LYS A 242 15.88 0.11 11.45
C LYS A 242 14.54 0.48 10.88
N PRO A 243 13.51 -0.37 11.00
CA PRO A 243 12.16 -0.01 10.61
C PRO A 243 11.55 1.02 11.57
N VAL A 244 10.64 1.80 11.04
CA VAL A 244 9.76 2.68 11.82
C VAL A 244 8.32 2.41 11.44
N TRP A 245 7.43 2.36 12.43
CA TRP A 245 6.01 2.05 12.26
C TRP A 245 5.13 3.00 13.07
N GLY A 246 3.85 3.09 12.71
CA GLY A 246 2.87 3.89 13.43
C GLY A 246 3.31 5.35 13.61
N ALA A 247 3.33 5.85 14.86
CA ALA A 247 3.71 7.22 15.16
C ALA A 247 5.16 7.55 14.78
N ASP A 248 6.11 6.61 14.93
CA ASP A 248 7.50 6.80 14.56
C ASP A 248 7.71 6.99 13.06
N TYR A 249 6.88 6.33 12.23
CA TYR A 249 6.87 6.55 10.79
C TYR A 249 6.52 8.00 10.45
N ASN A 250 5.46 8.52 11.04
CA ASN A 250 5.04 9.91 10.83
C ASN A 250 6.07 10.92 11.36
N LYS A 251 6.64 10.64 12.56
CA LYS A 251 7.70 11.46 13.13
C LYS A 251 8.96 11.48 12.25
N ALA A 252 9.29 10.36 11.60
CA ALA A 252 10.42 10.31 10.67
C ALA A 252 10.19 11.19 9.44
N LEU A 253 8.96 11.28 8.94
CA LEU A 253 8.60 12.22 7.87
C LEU A 253 8.64 13.66 8.37
N CYS A 254 7.95 13.99 9.48
CA CYS A 254 7.89 15.34 10.04
C CYS A 254 9.26 15.87 10.50
N GLY A 255 10.20 14.99 10.86
CA GLY A 255 11.54 15.35 11.30
C GLY A 255 12.50 15.73 10.18
N ALA A 256 12.13 15.48 8.95
CA ALA A 256 12.94 15.79 7.79
C ALA A 256 12.52 17.12 7.13
N LYS A 257 13.48 17.82 6.54
CA LYS A 257 13.18 18.98 5.68
C LYS A 257 12.60 18.53 4.35
N ILE A 258 13.09 17.39 3.81
CA ILE A 258 12.71 16.80 2.54
C ILE A 258 12.51 15.29 2.72
N ALA A 259 11.39 14.74 2.26
CA ALA A 259 11.16 13.32 2.22
C ALA A 259 11.14 12.80 0.78
N LEU A 260 11.91 11.74 0.53
CA LEU A 260 12.05 11.14 -0.80
C LEU A 260 10.94 10.13 -1.08
N CYS A 261 10.43 10.15 -2.30
CA CYS A 261 9.48 9.19 -2.80
C CYS A 261 10.04 8.50 -4.05
N PHE A 262 10.53 7.26 -3.90
CA PHE A 262 10.90 6.38 -5.01
C PHE A 262 9.73 5.45 -5.33
N PHE A 263 9.57 5.12 -6.61
CA PHE A 263 8.56 4.20 -7.10
C PHE A 263 9.12 2.76 -7.17
N SER A 264 8.23 1.77 -7.05
CA SER A 264 8.62 0.37 -7.20
C SER A 264 8.74 0.01 -8.69
N SER A 265 9.94 -0.33 -9.12
CA SER A 265 10.17 -0.86 -10.47
C SER A 265 9.56 -2.26 -10.63
N LEU A 266 9.59 -3.07 -9.56
CA LEU A 266 8.98 -4.40 -9.52
C LEU A 266 7.46 -4.34 -9.81
N ASN A 267 6.78 -3.33 -9.25
CA ASN A 267 5.35 -3.13 -9.41
C ASN A 267 5.00 -2.16 -10.55
N ARG A 268 5.97 -1.71 -11.34
CA ARG A 268 5.77 -0.69 -12.39
C ARG A 268 5.03 0.54 -11.87
N ASP A 269 5.39 0.98 -10.64
CA ASP A 269 4.70 2.07 -9.97
C ASP A 269 4.89 3.41 -10.70
N THR A 270 3.81 4.15 -10.81
CA THR A 270 3.80 5.54 -11.28
C THR A 270 3.56 6.52 -10.13
N TYR A 271 3.23 6.00 -8.97
CA TYR A 271 3.10 6.67 -7.68
C TYR A 271 3.11 5.60 -6.58
N THR A 272 3.23 6.00 -5.32
CA THR A 272 3.15 5.07 -4.18
C THR A 272 2.25 5.66 -3.09
N ARG A 273 2.02 4.94 -2.01
CA ARG A 273 1.31 5.48 -0.85
C ARG A 273 2.00 6.72 -0.28
N ARG A 274 3.34 6.75 -0.28
CA ARG A 274 4.14 7.90 0.18
C ARG A 274 3.84 9.20 -0.58
N THR A 275 3.37 9.10 -1.80
CA THR A 275 2.87 10.24 -2.59
C THR A 275 1.78 11.02 -1.85
N PHE A 276 1.02 10.37 -0.97
CA PHE A 276 -0.02 10.99 -0.15
C PHE A 276 0.41 11.17 1.31
N GLU A 277 1.15 10.21 1.87
CA GLU A 277 1.58 10.24 3.28
C GLU A 277 2.57 11.37 3.57
N ILE A 278 3.52 11.64 2.65
CA ILE A 278 4.52 12.68 2.83
C ILE A 278 3.88 14.07 2.87
N PRO A 279 3.07 14.50 1.88
CA PRO A 279 2.40 15.79 1.96
C PRO A 279 1.41 15.87 3.12
N ALA A 280 0.69 14.77 3.44
CA ALA A 280 -0.20 14.73 4.59
C ALA A 280 0.51 15.00 5.92
N SER A 281 1.78 14.59 6.05
CA SER A 281 2.65 14.88 7.21
C SER A 281 3.22 16.31 7.22
N GLY A 282 2.91 17.14 6.20
CA GLY A 282 3.38 18.51 6.08
C GLY A 282 4.85 18.66 5.67
N THR A 283 5.47 17.58 5.17
CA THR A 283 6.87 17.57 4.73
C THR A 283 6.95 17.76 3.22
N LEU A 284 8.00 18.46 2.74
CA LEU A 284 8.24 18.59 1.30
C LEU A 284 8.49 17.22 0.69
N MET A 285 7.66 16.83 -0.27
CA MET A 285 7.85 15.64 -1.08
C MET A 285 8.76 15.94 -2.27
N LEU A 286 9.88 15.21 -2.36
CA LEU A 286 10.73 15.19 -3.55
C LEU A 286 10.68 13.77 -4.13
N SER A 287 9.96 13.61 -5.23
CA SER A 287 9.57 12.32 -5.80
C SER A 287 10.26 12.05 -7.12
N GLN A 288 10.46 10.78 -7.46
CA GLN A 288 10.67 10.42 -8.86
C GLN A 288 9.53 10.98 -9.70
N TYR A 289 9.87 11.41 -10.93
CA TYR A 289 8.87 11.88 -11.89
C TYR A 289 8.11 10.71 -12.52
N SER A 290 6.82 10.89 -12.70
CA SER A 290 5.98 10.18 -13.66
C SER A 290 4.88 11.12 -14.16
N ASP A 291 4.35 10.85 -15.34
CA ASP A 291 3.20 11.62 -15.86
C ASP A 291 2.01 11.51 -14.91
N ASP A 292 1.85 10.37 -14.24
CA ASP A 292 0.76 10.12 -13.31
C ASP A 292 0.88 10.99 -12.04
N VAL A 293 2.07 11.05 -11.40
CA VAL A 293 2.26 11.90 -10.21
C VAL A 293 2.15 13.40 -10.55
N ALA A 294 2.54 13.79 -11.76
CA ALA A 294 2.41 15.15 -12.25
C ALA A 294 0.95 15.58 -12.46
N THR A 295 0.01 14.64 -12.58
CA THR A 295 -1.43 14.97 -12.56
C THR A 295 -1.98 15.25 -11.18
N MET A 296 -1.30 14.78 -10.12
CA MET A 296 -1.77 14.88 -8.73
C MET A 296 -1.21 16.14 -8.03
N PHE A 297 0.03 16.54 -8.37
CA PHE A 297 0.72 17.67 -7.75
C PHE A 297 1.42 18.51 -8.81
N LYS A 298 1.38 19.82 -8.65
CA LYS A 298 2.12 20.76 -9.51
C LYS A 298 3.58 20.80 -9.10
N GLU A 299 4.48 20.53 -10.06
CA GLU A 299 5.93 20.54 -9.88
C GLU A 299 6.43 21.93 -9.43
N GLY A 300 7.23 21.97 -8.37
CA GLY A 300 7.79 23.20 -7.78
C GLY A 300 6.80 24.06 -6.97
N GLU A 301 5.49 23.73 -6.99
CA GLU A 301 4.44 24.46 -6.28
C GLU A 301 3.81 23.67 -5.11
N GLU A 302 3.49 22.36 -5.32
CA GLU A 302 2.79 21.50 -4.37
C GLU A 302 3.63 20.28 -3.94
N ALA A 303 4.53 19.87 -4.81
CA ALA A 303 5.59 18.89 -4.59
C ALA A 303 6.70 19.20 -5.60
N ASP A 304 7.82 18.48 -5.54
CA ASP A 304 8.79 18.59 -6.59
C ASP A 304 9.28 17.20 -7.04
N PHE A 305 9.75 17.12 -8.30
CA PHE A 305 10.07 15.85 -8.93
C PHE A 305 11.51 15.85 -9.43
N PHE A 306 12.13 14.67 -9.51
CA PHE A 306 13.44 14.50 -10.10
C PHE A 306 13.41 13.36 -11.14
N ARG A 307 14.21 13.51 -12.17
CA ARG A 307 14.38 12.57 -13.28
C ARG A 307 15.76 11.97 -13.34
N THR A 308 16.75 12.71 -12.80
CA THR A 308 18.15 12.27 -12.74
C THR A 308 18.76 12.50 -11.35
N LYS A 309 19.90 11.86 -11.08
CA LYS A 309 20.64 12.05 -9.82
C LYS A 309 21.12 13.50 -9.64
N GLU A 310 21.57 14.11 -10.70
CA GLU A 310 22.06 15.49 -10.71
C GLU A 310 20.91 16.47 -10.42
N GLU A 311 19.73 16.20 -11.00
CA GLU A 311 18.54 16.99 -10.70
C GLU A 311 18.11 16.84 -9.23
N LEU A 312 18.11 15.61 -8.71
CA LEU A 312 17.81 15.35 -7.29
C LEU A 312 18.73 16.14 -6.36
N VAL A 313 20.05 16.05 -6.57
CA VAL A 313 21.03 16.76 -5.75
C VAL A 313 20.86 18.27 -5.83
N ARG A 314 20.66 18.80 -7.04
CA ARG A 314 20.45 20.25 -7.25
C ARG A 314 19.19 20.73 -6.53
N LYS A 315 18.07 19.97 -6.61
CA LYS A 315 16.81 20.31 -5.93
C LYS A 315 16.93 20.21 -4.41
N ILE A 316 17.61 19.19 -3.88
CA ILE A 316 17.92 19.11 -2.44
C ILE A 316 18.68 20.36 -2.00
N ALA A 317 19.80 20.70 -2.65
CA ALA A 317 20.60 21.88 -2.31
C ALA A 317 19.77 23.17 -2.37
N PHE A 318 18.96 23.32 -3.40
CA PHE A 318 18.05 24.47 -3.54
C PHE A 318 17.08 24.59 -2.37
N TYR A 319 16.36 23.53 -2.00
CA TYR A 319 15.39 23.58 -0.90
C TYR A 319 16.02 23.68 0.48
N LEU A 320 17.26 23.24 0.65
CA LEU A 320 17.99 23.41 1.92
C LEU A 320 18.51 24.83 2.12
N THR A 321 18.75 25.57 1.04
CA THR A 321 19.18 26.97 1.09
C THR A 321 18.03 27.97 1.02
N ASN A 322 16.83 27.52 0.63
CA ASN A 322 15.65 28.35 0.44
C ASN A 322 14.48 27.89 1.32
N ASP A 323 14.63 28.04 2.66
CA ASP A 323 13.66 27.57 3.65
C ASP A 323 12.23 28.08 3.41
N SER A 324 12.06 29.36 3.05
CA SER A 324 10.74 29.94 2.79
C SER A 324 10.05 29.28 1.58
N VAL A 325 10.80 28.95 0.54
CA VAL A 325 10.27 28.25 -0.65
C VAL A 325 9.90 26.83 -0.27
N ARG A 326 10.78 26.12 0.46
CA ARG A 326 10.52 24.77 0.92
C ARG A 326 9.24 24.68 1.74
N HIS A 327 9.07 25.57 2.73
CA HIS A 327 7.86 25.59 3.57
C HIS A 327 6.61 25.93 2.77
N ARG A 328 6.70 26.84 1.82
CA ARG A 328 5.57 27.19 0.94
C ARG A 328 5.11 25.99 0.12
N VAL A 329 6.04 25.28 -0.52
CA VAL A 329 5.73 24.09 -1.35
C VAL A 329 5.18 22.96 -0.48
N ALA A 330 5.79 22.68 0.67
CA ALA A 330 5.30 21.68 1.60
C ALA A 330 3.87 21.98 2.10
N ALA A 331 3.61 23.23 2.48
CA ALA A 331 2.28 23.66 2.90
C ALA A 331 1.25 23.60 1.77
N ALA A 332 1.64 23.88 0.53
CA ALA A 332 0.76 23.75 -0.63
C ALA A 332 0.43 22.27 -0.92
N GLY A 333 1.42 21.40 -0.87
CA GLY A 333 1.22 19.93 -1.01
C GLY A 333 0.31 19.37 0.07
N HIS A 334 0.48 19.83 1.33
CA HIS A 334 -0.40 19.45 2.42
C HIS A 334 -1.86 19.87 2.17
N ARG A 335 -2.09 21.11 1.74
CA ARG A 335 -3.45 21.56 1.37
C ARG A 335 -4.01 20.77 0.19
N ARG A 336 -3.18 20.46 -0.81
CA ARG A 336 -3.58 19.73 -2.02
C ARG A 336 -4.06 18.31 -1.67
N VAL A 337 -3.31 17.56 -0.88
CA VAL A 337 -3.65 16.18 -0.53
C VAL A 337 -4.96 16.08 0.26
N ILE A 338 -5.27 17.10 1.06
CA ILE A 338 -6.53 17.20 1.82
C ILE A 338 -7.68 17.61 0.88
N ALA A 339 -7.49 18.65 0.08
CA ALA A 339 -8.53 19.17 -0.81
C ALA A 339 -8.98 18.15 -1.87
N ASP A 340 -8.08 17.31 -2.34
CA ASP A 340 -8.36 16.25 -3.31
C ASP A 340 -8.88 14.95 -2.66
N ASN A 341 -9.13 14.95 -1.35
CA ASN A 341 -9.71 13.82 -0.63
C ASN A 341 -8.91 12.52 -0.83
N HIS A 342 -7.58 12.61 -0.61
CA HIS A 342 -6.70 11.45 -0.75
C HIS A 342 -6.62 10.59 0.52
N ASP A 343 -7.42 10.83 1.54
CA ASP A 343 -7.51 10.00 2.74
C ASP A 343 -8.33 8.72 2.51
N VAL A 344 -8.15 7.75 3.41
CA VAL A 344 -8.81 6.45 3.29
C VAL A 344 -10.33 6.52 3.39
N VAL A 345 -10.90 7.43 4.20
CA VAL A 345 -12.35 7.54 4.38
C VAL A 345 -12.98 8.07 3.11
N SER A 346 -12.42 9.14 2.56
CA SER A 346 -12.85 9.73 1.27
C SER A 346 -12.70 8.73 0.12
N ARG A 347 -11.62 7.94 0.08
CA ARG A 347 -11.45 6.88 -0.92
C ARG A 347 -12.52 5.78 -0.81
N MET A 348 -12.86 5.37 0.39
CA MET A 348 -13.95 4.40 0.58
C MET A 348 -15.31 4.99 0.22
N GLN A 349 -15.56 6.25 0.54
CA GLN A 349 -16.78 6.94 0.13
C GLN A 349 -16.91 7.00 -1.40
N GLN A 350 -15.86 7.39 -2.12
CA GLN A 350 -15.81 7.38 -3.59
C GLN A 350 -16.04 5.97 -4.16
N THR A 351 -15.45 4.95 -3.53
CA THR A 351 -15.64 3.55 -3.90
C THR A 351 -17.11 3.13 -3.79
N LEU A 352 -17.76 3.45 -2.66
CA LEU A 352 -19.17 3.10 -2.42
C LEU A 352 -20.10 3.88 -3.33
N GLN A 353 -19.80 5.16 -3.60
CA GLN A 353 -20.55 5.98 -4.55
C GLN A 353 -20.50 5.35 -5.96
N TYR A 354 -19.30 5.00 -6.45
CA TYR A 354 -19.15 4.32 -7.74
C TYR A 354 -19.96 3.01 -7.80
N LEU A 355 -19.94 2.21 -6.73
CA LEU A 355 -20.72 0.97 -6.67
C LEU A 355 -22.22 1.24 -6.68
N SER A 356 -22.69 2.26 -5.98
CA SER A 356 -24.09 2.67 -5.96
C SER A 356 -24.58 3.11 -7.36
N GLU A 357 -23.79 3.93 -8.04
CA GLU A 357 -24.10 4.38 -9.40
C GLU A 357 -24.08 3.24 -10.43
N SER A 358 -23.14 2.28 -10.25
CA SER A 358 -22.97 1.17 -11.19
C SER A 358 -23.98 0.02 -11.00
N TYR A 359 -24.50 -0.17 -9.78
CA TYR A 359 -25.33 -1.32 -9.40
C TYR A 359 -26.66 -0.92 -8.74
N GLY A 360 -26.90 0.39 -8.50
CA GLY A 360 -28.00 0.90 -7.68
C GLY A 360 -29.43 0.82 -8.25
N SER A 361 -29.62 0.42 -9.51
CA SER A 361 -30.94 0.26 -10.09
C SER A 361 -31.61 -1.11 -9.82
N GLY A 362 -30.94 -2.00 -9.07
CA GLY A 362 -31.44 -3.34 -8.75
C GLY A 362 -31.11 -3.85 -7.34
N SER A 363 -30.25 -3.17 -6.60
CA SER A 363 -29.74 -3.64 -5.29
C SER A 363 -30.05 -2.60 -4.21
N ARG A 364 -30.28 -3.02 -2.97
CA ARG A 364 -30.51 -2.17 -1.78
C ARG A 364 -29.30 -1.29 -1.38
N VAL A 365 -28.72 -0.60 -2.35
CA VAL A 365 -27.51 0.25 -2.18
C VAL A 365 -27.92 1.73 -2.02
N VAL A 366 -29.05 2.01 -1.40
CA VAL A 366 -29.43 3.40 -1.07
C VAL A 366 -30.00 3.44 0.35
N ALA A 367 -29.33 4.07 1.22
CA ALA A 367 -29.58 5.01 2.31
C ALA A 367 -28.55 4.88 3.42
#